data_27eb96c8438ab7592067d46a61e0b909
#
_entry.id   27eb96c8438ab7592067d46a61e0b909
#
_cell.length_a   1.000
_cell.length_b   1.000
_cell.length_c   1.000
_cell.angle_alpha   90.00
_cell.angle_beta   90.00
_cell.angle_gamma   90.00
#
_symmetry.space_group_name_H-M   'P 1'
#
loop_
_entity.id
_entity.type
_entity.pdbx_description
1 polymer ?
#
loop_
_entity_poly.entity_id
_entity_poly.type
_entity_poly.pdbx_seq_one_letter_code
_entity_poly.pdbx_strand_id
1 'polypeptide(L)'
;MKNLKPKIEKVLVKTINDYAPFKGNYKAYMENNKVMVVDTDPEYEDKGEEWFFVPEYDHEEAYCFMCDGGYGWELVNPCEANYPSYDFEEDLDKNFKEAGLFCEPYSSWKHIVTEVSI
;
A
#
# COMPACT_ATOMS: atom_id res chain seq x y z
N MET A 1 -9.45 -3.73 -21.46
CA MET A 1 -8.61 -4.06 -20.28
C MET A 1 -9.15 -3.36 -19.05
N LYS A 2 -9.28 -4.07 -17.97
CA LYS A 2 -9.68 -3.46 -16.70
C LYS A 2 -8.53 -2.69 -16.11
N ASN A 3 -8.80 -1.48 -15.68
CA ASN A 3 -7.81 -0.67 -14.96
C ASN A 3 -7.83 -1.07 -13.48
N LEU A 4 -6.78 -1.72 -13.01
CA LEU A 4 -6.68 -2.17 -11.62
C LEU A 4 -6.23 -1.08 -10.65
N LYS A 5 -5.77 0.07 -11.16
CA LYS A 5 -5.28 1.15 -10.29
C LYS A 5 -6.26 1.54 -9.19
N PRO A 6 -7.56 1.80 -9.47
CA PRO A 6 -8.49 2.16 -8.41
C PRO A 6 -8.67 1.06 -7.36
N LYS A 7 -8.65 -0.20 -7.76
CA LYS A 7 -8.74 -1.33 -6.82
C LYS A 7 -7.51 -1.42 -5.93
N ILE A 8 -6.33 -1.27 -6.53
CA ILE A 8 -5.06 -1.31 -5.79
C ILE A 8 -5.02 -0.18 -4.76
N GLU A 9 -5.37 1.03 -5.17
CA GLU A 9 -5.41 2.19 -4.27
C GLU A 9 -6.37 1.98 -3.11
N LYS A 10 -7.55 1.44 -3.39
CA LYS A 10 -8.55 1.17 -2.37
C LYS A 10 -8.05 0.13 -1.34
N VAL A 11 -7.37 -0.91 -1.81
CA VAL A 11 -6.79 -1.91 -0.91
C VAL A 11 -5.71 -1.30 -0.04
N LEU A 12 -4.84 -0.46 -0.60
CA LEU A 12 -3.79 0.21 0.17
C LEU A 12 -4.37 1.13 1.24
N VAL A 13 -5.36 1.94 0.89
CA VAL A 13 -6.04 2.83 1.85
C VAL A 13 -6.68 2.01 2.97
N LYS A 14 -7.41 0.96 2.62
CA LYS A 14 -8.06 0.09 3.60
C LYS A 14 -7.04 -0.56 4.54
N THR A 15 -5.97 -1.10 3.98
CA THR A 15 -4.95 -1.80 4.77
C THR A 15 -4.29 -0.86 5.77
N ILE A 16 -3.92 0.34 5.35
CA ILE A 16 -3.31 1.34 6.23
C ILE A 16 -4.28 1.74 7.34
N ASN A 17 -5.54 2.03 6.99
CA ASN A 17 -6.52 2.50 7.95
C ASN A 17 -6.97 1.43 8.95
N ASP A 18 -6.96 0.16 8.53
CA ASP A 18 -7.36 -0.96 9.39
C ASP A 18 -6.21 -1.57 10.16
N TYR A 19 -4.97 -1.20 9.84
CA TYR A 19 -3.81 -1.75 10.52
C TYR A 19 -3.77 -1.27 11.97
N ALA A 20 -3.93 -2.20 12.90
CA ALA A 20 -4.11 -1.88 14.32
C ALA A 20 -3.04 -0.95 14.91
N PRO A 21 -1.72 -1.14 14.62
CA PRO A 21 -0.69 -0.23 15.14
C PRO A 21 -0.81 1.21 14.69
N PHE A 22 -1.57 1.47 13.60
CA PHE A 22 -1.73 2.82 13.03
C PHE A 22 -2.99 3.53 13.48
N LYS A 23 -3.92 2.82 14.09
CA LYS A 23 -5.20 3.42 14.50
C LYS A 23 -4.96 4.54 15.50
N GLY A 24 -5.50 5.71 15.18
CA GLY A 24 -5.31 6.91 16.00
C GLY A 24 -3.99 7.64 15.73
N ASN A 25 -3.12 7.09 14.89
CA ASN A 25 -1.81 7.69 14.57
C ASN A 25 -1.71 8.14 13.13
N TYR A 26 -2.25 7.35 12.20
CA TYR A 26 -2.17 7.64 10.76
C TYR A 26 -3.51 7.43 10.09
N LYS A 27 -3.75 8.19 9.04
CA LYS A 27 -4.95 8.05 8.21
C LYS A 27 -4.55 8.13 6.74
N ALA A 28 -4.98 7.13 5.97
CA ALA A 28 -4.81 7.12 4.52
C ALA A 28 -6.07 7.64 3.84
N TYR A 29 -5.89 8.35 2.74
CA TYR A 29 -6.99 8.91 1.94
C TYR A 29 -6.51 9.12 0.50
N MET A 30 -7.46 9.33 -0.40
CA MET A 30 -7.15 9.63 -1.79
C MET A 30 -7.14 11.14 -2.02
N GLU A 31 -6.10 11.63 -2.68
CA GLU A 31 -6.00 13.03 -3.09
C GLU A 31 -5.24 13.09 -4.41
N ASN A 32 -5.82 13.77 -5.39
CA ASN A 32 -5.21 13.94 -6.72
C ASN A 32 -4.74 12.61 -7.35
N ASN A 33 -5.57 11.56 -7.22
CA ASN A 33 -5.29 10.21 -7.72
C ASN A 33 -4.05 9.56 -7.07
N LYS A 34 -3.77 9.93 -5.83
CA LYS A 34 -2.67 9.36 -5.04
C LYS A 34 -3.17 8.87 -3.69
N VAL A 35 -2.53 7.82 -3.19
CA VAL A 35 -2.75 7.33 -1.83
C VAL A 35 -1.90 8.17 -0.89
N MET A 36 -2.53 9.03 -0.11
CA MET A 36 -1.86 9.92 0.83
C MET A 36 -2.06 9.42 2.25
N VAL A 37 -1.07 9.61 3.09
CA VAL A 37 -1.13 9.25 4.51
C VAL A 37 -0.70 10.46 5.33
N VAL A 38 -1.50 10.80 6.33
CA VAL A 38 -1.20 11.89 7.26
C VAL A 38 -1.09 11.36 8.68
N ASP A 39 -0.24 12.03 9.47
CA ASP A 39 -0.23 11.86 10.91
C ASP A 39 -1.45 12.59 11.49
N THR A 40 -2.19 11.92 12.36
CA THR A 40 -3.42 12.47 12.93
C THR A 40 -3.17 13.34 14.16
N ASP A 41 -1.94 13.46 14.63
CA ASP A 41 -1.61 14.30 15.79
C ASP A 41 -1.76 15.78 15.41
N PRO A 42 -2.64 16.53 16.08
CA PRO A 42 -2.88 17.94 15.75
C PRO A 42 -1.68 18.85 16.02
N GLU A 43 -0.67 18.38 16.75
CA GLU A 43 0.56 19.14 16.97
C GLU A 43 1.48 19.12 15.77
N TYR A 44 1.28 18.19 14.83
CA TYR A 44 2.04 18.11 13.61
C TYR A 44 1.25 18.71 12.45
N GLU A 45 1.86 19.66 11.77
CA GLU A 45 1.31 20.19 10.52
C GLU A 45 1.70 19.25 9.39
N ASP A 46 1.05 18.09 9.33
CA ASP A 46 1.36 17.09 8.32
C ASP A 46 0.58 17.38 7.06
N LYS A 47 1.30 17.57 5.96
CA LYS A 47 0.73 17.81 4.64
C LYS A 47 0.38 16.50 3.92
N GLY A 48 0.71 15.37 4.54
CA GLY A 48 0.54 14.07 3.93
C GLY A 48 1.75 13.66 3.10
N GLU A 49 1.96 12.35 3.04
CA GLU A 49 3.02 11.74 2.24
C GLU A 49 2.43 10.58 1.45
N GLU A 50 3.02 10.32 0.32
CA GLU A 50 2.69 9.14 -0.47
C GLU A 50 3.64 8.01 -0.06
N TRP A 51 3.11 7.02 0.67
CA TRP A 51 3.92 5.86 1.09
C TRP A 51 4.05 4.81 -0.01
N PHE A 52 3.02 4.72 -0.85
CA PHE A 52 2.97 3.77 -1.96
C PHE A 52 2.53 4.50 -3.22
N PHE A 53 3.24 4.27 -4.30
CA PHE A 53 2.93 4.87 -5.59
C PHE A 53 2.25 3.82 -6.48
N VAL A 54 1.11 4.17 -7.05
CA VAL A 54 0.37 3.31 -7.97
C VAL A 54 0.35 4.01 -9.33
N PRO A 55 1.04 3.48 -10.34
CA PRO A 55 1.06 4.11 -11.67
C PRO A 55 -0.32 4.03 -12.35
N GLU A 56 -0.54 4.92 -13.30
CA GLU A 56 -1.83 5.00 -13.99
C GLU A 56 -2.09 3.83 -14.95
N TYR A 57 -1.04 3.15 -15.37
CA TYR A 57 -1.14 2.04 -16.31
C TYR A 57 -0.23 0.91 -15.85
N ASP A 58 -0.48 -0.26 -16.40
CA ASP A 58 0.31 -1.42 -16.05
C ASP A 58 1.79 -1.24 -16.42
N HIS A 59 2.63 -1.85 -15.60
CA HIS A 59 4.06 -1.91 -15.86
C HIS A 59 4.30 -3.21 -16.63
N GLU A 60 4.73 -3.10 -17.88
CA GLU A 60 4.88 -4.25 -18.81
C GLU A 60 3.53 -4.93 -19.03
N GLU A 61 3.26 -6.03 -18.37
CA GLU A 61 2.03 -6.81 -18.52
C GLU A 61 1.25 -6.91 -17.22
N ALA A 62 1.63 -6.17 -16.19
CA ALA A 62 1.01 -6.27 -14.88
C ALA A 62 0.90 -4.92 -14.20
N TYR A 63 -0.20 -4.72 -13.51
CA TYR A 63 -0.33 -3.57 -12.60
C TYR A 63 0.59 -3.78 -11.41
N CYS A 64 0.95 -2.68 -10.75
CA CYS A 64 1.86 -2.74 -9.61
C CYS A 64 1.63 -1.58 -8.66
N PHE A 65 2.20 -1.69 -7.46
CA PHE A 65 2.45 -0.54 -6.63
C PHE A 65 3.91 -0.56 -6.18
N MET A 66 4.43 0.62 -5.89
CA MET A 66 5.83 0.81 -5.56
C MET A 66 5.97 1.58 -4.26
N CYS A 67 7.01 1.27 -3.51
CA CYS A 67 7.41 2.02 -2.33
C CYS A 67 8.87 2.45 -2.54
N ASP A 68 9.07 3.74 -2.71
CA ASP A 68 10.38 4.29 -3.08
C ASP A 68 11.09 4.81 -1.83
N GLY A 69 11.46 3.87 -0.97
CA GLY A 69 12.09 4.21 0.30
C GLY A 69 11.08 4.73 1.34
N GLY A 70 11.58 5.26 2.43
CA GLY A 70 10.77 5.82 3.49
C GLY A 70 9.93 4.78 4.23
N TYR A 71 8.84 5.24 4.82
CA TYR A 71 8.05 4.42 5.72
C TYR A 71 7.31 3.27 5.02
N GLY A 72 6.82 3.51 3.80
CA GLY A 72 6.17 2.45 3.02
C GLY A 72 7.12 1.29 2.73
N TRP A 73 8.36 1.61 2.37
CA TRP A 73 9.38 0.60 2.14
C TRP A 73 9.65 -0.23 3.41
N GLU A 74 9.74 0.45 4.55
CA GLU A 74 9.99 -0.23 5.84
C GLU A 74 8.86 -1.20 6.20
N LEU A 75 7.62 -0.85 5.89
CA LEU A 75 6.46 -1.70 6.19
C LEU A 75 6.49 -3.03 5.42
N VAL A 76 6.98 -3.02 4.20
CA VAL A 76 7.03 -4.22 3.35
C VAL A 76 8.41 -4.90 3.37
N ASN A 77 9.37 -4.34 4.11
CA ASN A 77 10.70 -4.92 4.31
C ASN A 77 11.07 -4.90 5.80
N PRO A 78 10.25 -5.53 6.67
CA PRO A 78 10.41 -5.37 8.12
C PRO A 78 11.72 -5.91 8.68
N CYS A 79 12.31 -6.94 8.06
CA CYS A 79 13.57 -7.49 8.52
C CYS A 79 14.73 -6.51 8.38
N GLU A 80 14.70 -5.68 7.35
CA GLU A 80 15.76 -4.71 7.10
C GLU A 80 15.56 -3.43 7.91
N ALA A 81 14.32 -3.15 8.30
CA ALA A 81 13.95 -1.95 9.05
C ALA A 81 13.86 -2.18 10.55
N ASN A 82 14.29 -3.33 11.03
CA ASN A 82 14.20 -3.73 12.46
C ASN A 82 12.75 -3.83 12.98
N TYR A 83 11.78 -3.97 12.11
CA TYR A 83 10.42 -4.29 12.52
C TYR A 83 10.32 -5.79 12.79
N PRO A 84 9.71 -6.19 13.90
CA PRO A 84 9.71 -7.60 14.31
C PRO A 84 8.72 -8.49 13.60
N SER A 85 7.86 -7.96 12.73
CA SER A 85 6.79 -8.77 12.16
C SER A 85 6.43 -8.37 10.72
N TYR A 86 5.83 -9.33 10.03
CA TYR A 86 5.30 -9.16 8.67
C TYR A 86 3.79 -8.87 8.67
N ASP A 87 3.26 -8.40 9.79
CA ASP A 87 1.81 -8.21 9.96
C ASP A 87 1.17 -7.33 8.90
N PHE A 88 1.85 -6.26 8.51
CA PHE A 88 1.32 -5.36 7.48
C PHE A 88 1.21 -6.07 6.12
N GLU A 89 2.24 -6.82 5.72
CA GLU A 89 2.20 -7.59 4.47
C GLU A 89 1.13 -8.67 4.49
N GLU A 90 0.93 -9.32 5.63
CA GLU A 90 -0.12 -10.32 5.78
C GLU A 90 -1.50 -9.70 5.60
N ASP A 91 -1.74 -8.54 6.22
CA ASP A 91 -2.99 -7.80 6.06
C ASP A 91 -3.18 -7.34 4.62
N LEU A 92 -2.11 -6.89 3.99
CA LEU A 92 -2.12 -6.46 2.60
C LEU A 92 -2.53 -7.60 1.68
N ASP A 93 -1.88 -8.76 1.82
CA ASP A 93 -2.20 -9.96 1.04
C ASP A 93 -3.66 -10.39 1.22
N LYS A 94 -4.12 -10.40 2.46
CA LYS A 94 -5.51 -10.76 2.78
C LYS A 94 -6.49 -9.81 2.08
N ASN A 95 -6.25 -8.52 2.17
CA ASN A 95 -7.12 -7.51 1.58
C ASN A 95 -7.13 -7.57 0.05
N PHE A 96 -5.98 -7.86 -0.56
CA PHE A 96 -5.91 -8.09 -2.01
C PHE A 96 -6.72 -9.31 -2.41
N LYS A 97 -6.59 -10.41 -1.69
CA LYS A 97 -7.38 -11.63 -1.96
C LYS A 97 -8.88 -11.38 -1.85
N GLU A 98 -9.31 -10.64 -0.83
CA GLU A 98 -10.71 -10.27 -0.65
C GLU A 98 -11.23 -9.40 -1.80
N ALA A 99 -10.36 -8.65 -2.44
CA ALA A 99 -10.71 -7.83 -3.60
C ALA A 99 -10.62 -8.61 -4.93
N GLY A 100 -10.30 -9.91 -4.89
CA GLY A 100 -10.14 -10.72 -6.10
C GLY A 100 -8.82 -10.50 -6.80
N LEU A 101 -7.80 -10.05 -6.07
CA LEU A 101 -6.49 -9.76 -6.61
C LEU A 101 -5.42 -10.61 -5.95
N PHE A 102 -4.34 -10.82 -6.66
CA PHE A 102 -3.16 -11.51 -6.17
C PHE A 102 -1.98 -10.53 -6.20
N CYS A 103 -1.32 -10.38 -5.07
CA CYS A 103 -0.17 -9.48 -4.93
C CYS A 103 1.07 -10.31 -4.59
N GLU A 104 2.16 -10.05 -5.30
CA GLU A 104 3.44 -10.70 -4.98
C GLU A 104 4.58 -9.69 -5.05
N PRO A 105 5.58 -9.82 -4.15
CA PRO A 105 6.74 -8.95 -4.22
C PRO A 105 7.57 -9.30 -5.47
N TYR A 106 7.93 -8.26 -6.21
CA TYR A 106 8.82 -8.38 -7.36
C TYR A 106 10.25 -8.00 -6.97
N SER A 107 10.36 -6.97 -6.14
CA SER A 107 11.63 -6.50 -5.57
C SER A 107 11.34 -5.88 -4.21
N SER A 108 12.37 -5.37 -3.53
CA SER A 108 12.18 -4.70 -2.24
C SER A 108 11.33 -3.42 -2.32
N TRP A 109 11.16 -2.86 -3.52
CA TRP A 109 10.45 -1.59 -3.70
C TRP A 109 9.22 -1.70 -4.61
N LYS A 110 8.91 -2.88 -5.11
CA LYS A 110 7.82 -3.06 -6.08
C LYS A 110 7.07 -4.36 -5.85
N HIS A 111 5.74 -4.26 -5.89
CA HIS A 111 4.83 -5.41 -5.83
C HIS A 111 3.99 -5.46 -7.09
N ILE A 112 3.85 -6.64 -7.67
CA ILE A 112 3.01 -6.86 -8.84
C ILE A 112 1.65 -7.34 -8.39
N VAL A 113 0.60 -6.79 -9.00
CA VAL A 113 -0.79 -7.11 -8.68
C VAL A 113 -1.50 -7.61 -9.93
N THR A 114 -2.10 -8.78 -9.83
CA THR A 114 -2.84 -9.39 -10.93
C THR A 114 -4.24 -9.78 -10.49
N GLU A 115 -5.15 -9.95 -11.44
CA GLU A 115 -6.47 -10.49 -11.13
C GLU A 115 -6.35 -12.00 -10.91
N VAL A 116 -7.07 -12.49 -9.90
CA VAL A 116 -7.18 -13.93 -9.69
C VAL A 116 -8.09 -14.50 -10.76
N SER A 117 -7.54 -15.37 -11.60
CA SER A 117 -8.33 -16.11 -12.58
C SER A 117 -8.97 -17.31 -11.90
N ILE A 118 -10.26 -17.39 -11.98
CA ILE A 118 -11.00 -18.54 -11.49
C ILE A 118 -11.36 -19.42 -12.67
#